data_7958f36ef50df14b4dec71356d7e961b
#
_entry.id   7958f36ef50df14b4dec71356d7e961b
#
_cell.length_a   1.000
_cell.length_b   1.000
_cell.length_c   1.000
_cell.angle_alpha   90.00
_cell.angle_beta   90.00
_cell.angle_gamma   90.00
#
_symmetry.space_group_name_H-M   'P 1'
#
loop_
_entity.id
_entity.type
_entity.pdbx_description
1 polymer ?
#
loop_
_entity_poly.entity_id
_entity_poly.type
_entity_poly.pdbx_seq_one_letter_code
_entity_poly.pdbx_strand_id
1 'polypeptide(L)'
;MCTDNETKVIDPEFGFYGPMGFDIGMLISNYLMAYFSQPGHRDSEKLSEYQNWILKVIEETFETFRQEFKKLWNSERTGILFPSSMFEDQGDSSDFALNAMLEHIWQDAVAVCGIEMHRRVLSLAHNADFEEINDTKKRSKLEARNLMMGRELILNNKSIKNASELTSLAKKFNSENYL
;
A
#
# COMPACT_ATOMS: atom_id res chain seq x y z
N MET A 1 12.60 2.93 -11.17
CA MET A 1 12.86 2.66 -12.62
C MET A 1 12.97 1.16 -12.81
N CYS A 2 12.24 0.62 -13.76
CA CYS A 2 12.24 -0.82 -14.08
C CYS A 2 12.69 -1.05 -15.54
N THR A 3 13.48 -2.07 -15.75
CA THR A 3 13.81 -2.66 -17.04
C THR A 3 13.44 -4.14 -17.00
N ASP A 4 13.56 -4.85 -18.12
CA ASP A 4 13.27 -6.29 -18.17
C ASP A 4 14.15 -7.12 -17.21
N ASN A 5 15.31 -6.60 -16.81
CA ASN A 5 16.29 -7.32 -16.01
C ASN A 5 16.61 -6.70 -14.65
N GLU A 6 16.15 -5.47 -14.38
CA GLU A 6 16.56 -4.74 -13.16
C GLU A 6 15.50 -3.72 -12.72
N THR A 7 15.33 -3.61 -11.41
CA THR A 7 14.54 -2.54 -10.78
C THR A 7 15.42 -1.75 -9.83
N LYS A 8 15.39 -0.41 -9.93
CA LYS A 8 16.12 0.49 -9.04
C LYS A 8 15.18 1.51 -8.42
N VAL A 9 15.34 1.73 -7.12
CA VAL A 9 14.80 2.90 -6.43
C VAL A 9 15.73 4.08 -6.75
N ILE A 10 15.14 5.22 -7.09
CA ILE A 10 15.87 6.44 -7.44
C ILE A 10 15.32 7.60 -6.64
N ASP A 11 16.08 8.67 -6.56
CA ASP A 11 15.66 9.96 -6.02
C ASP A 11 15.26 9.92 -4.52
N PRO A 12 16.18 9.50 -3.61
CA PRO A 12 15.89 9.37 -2.18
C PRO A 12 16.01 10.71 -1.42
N GLU A 13 15.75 11.86 -2.04
CA GLU A 13 16.00 13.17 -1.49
C GLU A 13 15.10 13.55 -0.29
N PHE A 14 13.92 12.91 -0.17
CA PHE A 14 12.98 13.15 0.91
C PHE A 14 13.10 12.17 2.08
N GLY A 15 14.30 11.63 2.31
CA GLY A 15 14.54 10.76 3.47
C GLY A 15 14.33 11.51 4.80
N PHE A 16 13.57 10.95 5.72
CA PHE A 16 13.33 11.50 7.05
C PHE A 16 13.13 10.39 8.09
N TYR A 17 13.28 10.73 9.36
CA TYR A 17 12.91 9.82 10.45
C TYR A 17 11.41 9.84 10.64
N GLY A 18 10.73 8.74 10.26
CA GLY A 18 9.29 8.61 10.31
C GLY A 18 8.82 7.17 10.40
N PRO A 19 7.51 6.93 10.30
CA PRO A 19 6.96 5.57 10.30
C PRO A 19 7.54 4.75 9.15
N MET A 20 8.03 3.53 9.42
CA MET A 20 8.53 2.62 8.36
C MET A 20 7.44 2.20 7.35
N GLY A 21 6.17 2.29 7.74
CA GLY A 21 5.04 2.04 6.84
C GLY A 21 4.78 3.15 5.82
N PHE A 22 5.48 4.31 5.91
CA PHE A 22 5.22 5.46 5.03
C PHE A 22 5.43 5.12 3.55
N ASP A 23 6.60 4.64 3.18
CA ASP A 23 6.92 4.35 1.77
C ASP A 23 6.08 3.21 1.21
N ILE A 24 5.77 2.21 2.05
CA ILE A 24 4.88 1.10 1.68
C ILE A 24 3.46 1.64 1.41
N GLY A 25 2.95 2.50 2.28
CA GLY A 25 1.64 3.13 2.12
C GLY A 25 1.56 4.00 0.87
N MET A 26 2.62 4.77 0.60
CA MET A 26 2.75 5.58 -0.62
C MET A 26 2.74 4.71 -1.88
N LEU A 27 3.47 3.59 -1.88
CA LEU A 27 3.50 2.67 -3.02
C LEU A 27 2.14 1.99 -3.24
N ILE A 28 1.53 1.45 -2.18
CA ILE A 28 0.21 0.80 -2.26
C ILE A 28 -0.87 1.78 -2.72
N SER A 29 -0.82 3.05 -2.28
CA SER A 29 -1.79 4.07 -2.71
C SER A 29 -1.76 4.31 -4.21
N ASN A 30 -0.57 4.35 -4.80
CA ASN A 30 -0.43 4.50 -6.25
C ASN A 30 -0.99 3.29 -7.01
N TYR A 31 -0.79 2.07 -6.53
CA TYR A 31 -1.43 0.89 -7.13
C TYR A 31 -2.95 0.92 -6.97
N LEU A 32 -3.49 1.36 -5.84
CA LEU A 32 -4.94 1.48 -5.65
C LEU A 32 -5.54 2.57 -6.55
N MET A 33 -4.88 3.72 -6.71
CA MET A 33 -5.32 4.75 -7.64
C MET A 33 -5.29 4.24 -9.08
N ALA A 34 -4.23 3.54 -9.48
CA ALA A 34 -4.18 2.85 -10.75
C ALA A 34 -5.33 1.83 -10.91
N TYR A 35 -5.64 1.04 -9.88
CA TYR A 35 -6.75 0.09 -9.88
C TYR A 35 -8.11 0.76 -10.11
N PHE A 36 -8.40 1.85 -9.38
CA PHE A 36 -9.68 2.56 -9.47
C PHE A 36 -9.83 3.33 -10.79
N SER A 37 -8.73 3.81 -11.38
CA SER A 37 -8.76 4.56 -12.64
C SER A 37 -8.94 3.69 -13.89
N GLN A 38 -8.61 2.39 -13.82
CA GLN A 38 -8.60 1.50 -14.99
C GLN A 38 -9.89 1.49 -15.82
N PRO A 39 -11.10 1.55 -15.22
CA PRO A 39 -12.31 1.66 -16.05
C PRO A 39 -12.35 2.89 -16.95
N GLY A 40 -11.55 3.93 -16.66
CA GLY A 40 -11.39 5.12 -17.49
C GLY A 40 -10.49 4.92 -18.72
N HIS A 41 -9.60 3.94 -18.68
CA HIS A 41 -8.55 3.74 -19.67
C HIS A 41 -8.68 2.48 -20.52
N ARG A 42 -9.45 1.49 -20.05
CA ARG A 42 -9.53 0.16 -20.69
C ARG A 42 -10.95 -0.26 -21.00
N ASP A 43 -11.10 -1.01 -22.08
CA ASP A 43 -12.33 -1.68 -22.43
C ASP A 43 -12.55 -2.93 -21.56
N SER A 44 -13.81 -3.37 -21.47
CA SER A 44 -14.26 -4.39 -20.53
C SER A 44 -13.53 -5.75 -20.59
N GLU A 45 -13.07 -6.16 -21.78
CA GLU A 45 -12.44 -7.47 -21.98
C GLU A 45 -11.11 -7.64 -21.21
N LYS A 46 -10.29 -6.59 -21.19
CA LYS A 46 -8.96 -6.61 -20.52
C LYS A 46 -8.95 -5.96 -19.15
N LEU A 47 -10.04 -5.31 -18.77
CA LEU A 47 -10.12 -4.54 -17.54
C LEU A 47 -9.99 -5.44 -16.30
N SER A 48 -10.77 -6.50 -16.24
CA SER A 48 -10.80 -7.40 -15.07
C SER A 48 -9.46 -8.10 -14.86
N GLU A 49 -8.83 -8.56 -15.93
CA GLU A 49 -7.51 -9.21 -15.85
C GLU A 49 -6.46 -8.25 -15.30
N TYR A 50 -6.39 -7.02 -15.83
CA TYR A 50 -5.41 -6.04 -15.39
C TYR A 50 -5.66 -5.54 -13.97
N GLN A 51 -6.93 -5.32 -13.60
CA GLN A 51 -7.29 -4.96 -12.23
C GLN A 51 -6.90 -6.06 -11.23
N ASN A 52 -7.16 -7.33 -11.56
CA ASN A 52 -6.74 -8.44 -10.71
C ASN A 52 -5.21 -8.56 -10.59
N TRP A 53 -4.47 -8.26 -11.68
CA TRP A 53 -3.02 -8.21 -11.64
C TRP A 53 -2.53 -7.12 -10.68
N ILE A 54 -3.10 -5.89 -10.72
CA ILE A 54 -2.74 -4.81 -9.79
C ILE A 54 -2.96 -5.25 -8.33
N LEU A 55 -4.10 -5.85 -8.03
CA LEU A 55 -4.39 -6.32 -6.67
C LEU A 55 -3.41 -7.40 -6.20
N LYS A 56 -3.03 -8.31 -7.10
CA LYS A 56 -2.00 -9.31 -6.83
C LYS A 56 -0.64 -8.65 -6.52
N VAL A 57 -0.24 -7.63 -7.29
CA VAL A 57 0.98 -6.86 -7.03
C VAL A 57 0.97 -6.23 -5.63
N ILE A 58 -0.17 -5.69 -5.19
CA ILE A 58 -0.33 -5.14 -3.84
C ILE A 58 -0.06 -6.21 -2.76
N GLU A 59 -0.68 -7.40 -2.91
CA GLU A 59 -0.51 -8.50 -1.97
C GLU A 59 0.95 -8.99 -1.94
N GLU A 60 1.55 -9.19 -3.10
CA GLU A 60 2.95 -9.62 -3.24
C GLU A 60 3.94 -8.59 -2.69
N THR A 61 3.67 -7.30 -2.88
CA THR A 61 4.53 -6.21 -2.36
C THR A 61 4.67 -6.29 -0.85
N PHE A 62 3.55 -6.37 -0.12
CA PHE A 62 3.61 -6.41 1.33
C PHE A 62 4.14 -7.74 1.87
N GLU A 63 3.78 -8.86 1.24
CA GLU A 63 4.29 -10.17 1.67
C GLU A 63 5.81 -10.28 1.46
N THR A 64 6.32 -9.79 0.34
CA THR A 64 7.77 -9.72 0.08
C THR A 64 8.48 -8.84 1.11
N PHE A 65 7.91 -7.66 1.41
CA PHE A 65 8.44 -6.80 2.47
C PHE A 65 8.51 -7.52 3.81
N ARG A 66 7.44 -8.21 4.22
CA ARG A 66 7.40 -8.97 5.48
C ARG A 66 8.49 -10.03 5.55
N GLN A 67 8.65 -10.78 4.46
CA GLN A 67 9.65 -11.87 4.38
C GLN A 67 11.07 -11.33 4.48
N GLU A 68 11.39 -10.29 3.71
CA GLU A 68 12.72 -9.68 3.75
C GLU A 68 12.99 -8.97 5.09
N PHE A 69 12.00 -8.28 5.66
CA PHE A 69 12.14 -7.67 6.99
C PHE A 69 12.42 -8.73 8.06
N LYS A 70 11.67 -9.84 8.07
CA LYS A 70 11.90 -10.97 8.99
C LYS A 70 13.29 -11.58 8.82
N LYS A 71 13.74 -11.74 7.59
CA LYS A 71 15.08 -12.26 7.28
C LYS A 71 16.16 -11.34 7.86
N LEU A 72 16.07 -10.02 7.59
CA LEU A 72 17.01 -9.04 8.12
C LEU A 72 16.94 -8.92 9.64
N TRP A 73 15.75 -8.99 10.23
CA TRP A 73 15.59 -9.02 11.69
C TRP A 73 16.39 -10.17 12.32
N ASN A 74 16.36 -11.34 11.73
CA ASN A 74 17.06 -12.50 12.26
C ASN A 74 18.57 -12.49 12.01
N SER A 75 19.05 -11.88 10.91
CA SER A 75 20.46 -11.93 10.49
C SER A 75 21.23 -10.64 10.74
N GLU A 76 20.57 -9.48 10.71
CA GLU A 76 21.22 -8.17 10.63
C GLU A 76 20.78 -7.21 11.76
N ARG A 77 20.04 -7.69 12.76
CA ARG A 77 19.53 -6.85 13.85
C ARG A 77 20.68 -6.36 14.74
N THR A 78 21.08 -5.10 14.56
CA THR A 78 22.18 -4.45 15.29
C THR A 78 21.74 -3.33 16.21
N GLY A 79 20.44 -2.99 16.22
CA GLY A 79 19.90 -1.86 16.98
C GLY A 79 19.87 -2.12 18.48
N ILE A 80 19.94 -1.04 19.26
CA ILE A 80 19.83 -1.10 20.72
C ILE A 80 18.39 -1.31 21.21
N LEU A 81 17.40 -1.12 20.35
CA LEU A 81 15.99 -1.19 20.74
C LEU A 81 15.53 -2.60 21.04
N PHE A 82 16.03 -3.58 20.26
CA PHE A 82 15.71 -5.00 20.41
C PHE A 82 17.00 -5.86 20.35
N PRO A 83 17.95 -5.68 21.28
CA PRO A 83 19.21 -6.43 21.23
C PRO A 83 18.98 -7.92 21.53
N SER A 84 19.86 -8.80 21.02
CA SER A 84 19.82 -10.24 21.28
C SER A 84 19.92 -10.56 22.77
N SER A 85 20.60 -9.71 23.55
CA SER A 85 20.72 -9.82 25.00
C SER A 85 19.38 -9.75 25.75
N MET A 86 18.33 -9.23 25.14
CA MET A 86 16.97 -9.22 25.72
C MET A 86 16.15 -10.46 25.37
N PHE A 87 16.59 -11.26 24.41
CA PHE A 87 15.82 -12.38 23.86
C PHE A 87 16.70 -13.65 23.73
N GLU A 88 17.38 -13.80 22.62
CA GLU A 88 18.08 -15.02 22.24
C GLU A 88 19.20 -15.40 23.22
N ASP A 89 19.94 -14.44 23.75
CA ASP A 89 21.00 -14.67 24.73
C ASP A 89 20.45 -15.16 26.09
N GLN A 90 19.16 -14.98 26.32
CA GLN A 90 18.42 -15.49 27.50
C GLN A 90 17.67 -16.79 27.20
N GLY A 91 17.72 -17.28 25.95
CA GLY A 91 16.98 -18.46 25.50
C GLY A 91 15.54 -18.17 25.05
N ASP A 92 15.18 -16.90 24.90
CA ASP A 92 13.86 -16.47 24.45
C ASP A 92 13.87 -16.15 22.94
N SER A 93 12.66 -16.08 22.34
CA SER A 93 12.48 -15.64 20.93
C SER A 93 12.05 -14.18 20.87
N SER A 94 12.63 -13.44 19.93
CA SER A 94 12.18 -12.08 19.57
C SER A 94 10.96 -12.04 18.63
N ASP A 95 10.37 -13.17 18.28
CA ASP A 95 9.24 -13.26 17.31
C ASP A 95 8.04 -12.41 17.73
N PHE A 96 7.76 -12.30 19.03
CA PHE A 96 6.67 -11.44 19.50
C PHE A 96 6.93 -9.95 19.17
N ALA A 97 8.14 -9.47 19.42
CA ALA A 97 8.54 -8.10 19.12
C ALA A 97 8.53 -7.84 17.60
N LEU A 98 9.04 -8.79 16.81
CA LEU A 98 9.00 -8.73 15.34
C LEU A 98 7.56 -8.63 14.81
N ASN A 99 6.66 -9.49 15.30
CA ASN A 99 5.27 -9.50 14.83
C ASN A 99 4.53 -8.22 15.22
N ALA A 100 4.76 -7.70 16.43
CA ALA A 100 4.20 -6.41 16.86
C ALA A 100 4.73 -5.26 15.99
N MET A 101 6.02 -5.25 15.67
CA MET A 101 6.62 -4.25 14.76
C MET A 101 5.99 -4.31 13.37
N LEU A 102 5.87 -5.50 12.78
CA LEU A 102 5.26 -5.69 11.46
C LEU A 102 3.78 -5.30 11.44
N GLU A 103 3.04 -5.54 12.53
CA GLU A 103 1.65 -5.08 12.66
C GLU A 103 1.58 -3.55 12.68
N HIS A 104 2.44 -2.86 13.42
CA HIS A 104 2.47 -1.40 13.44
C HIS A 104 2.86 -0.82 12.07
N ILE A 105 3.87 -1.37 11.41
CA ILE A 105 4.26 -0.96 10.05
C ILE A 105 3.08 -1.10 9.08
N TRP A 106 2.31 -2.19 9.17
CA TRP A 106 1.14 -2.38 8.34
C TRP A 106 0.04 -1.36 8.62
N GLN A 107 -0.27 -1.11 9.89
CA GLN A 107 -1.28 -0.13 10.28
C GLN A 107 -0.93 1.28 9.79
N ASP A 108 0.34 1.67 9.93
CA ASP A 108 0.85 2.94 9.42
C ASP A 108 0.75 3.00 7.88
N ALA A 109 1.14 1.93 7.18
CA ALA A 109 1.05 1.84 5.72
C ALA A 109 -0.38 2.00 5.23
N VAL A 110 -1.36 1.35 5.87
CA VAL A 110 -2.79 1.47 5.53
C VAL A 110 -3.29 2.90 5.76
N ALA A 111 -2.92 3.54 6.87
CA ALA A 111 -3.32 4.91 7.17
C ALA A 111 -2.71 5.91 6.17
N VAL A 112 -1.41 5.80 5.90
CA VAL A 112 -0.70 6.64 4.92
C VAL A 112 -1.28 6.45 3.52
N CYS A 113 -1.57 5.22 3.13
CA CYS A 113 -2.23 4.91 1.87
C CYS A 113 -3.54 5.69 1.70
N GLY A 114 -4.41 5.67 2.71
CA GLY A 114 -5.66 6.42 2.70
C GLY A 114 -5.46 7.94 2.59
N ILE A 115 -4.48 8.49 3.30
CA ILE A 115 -4.11 9.91 3.25
C ILE A 115 -3.64 10.29 1.85
N GLU A 116 -2.75 9.50 1.26
CA GLU A 116 -2.21 9.76 -0.08
C GLU A 116 -3.28 9.69 -1.16
N MET A 117 -4.20 8.74 -1.08
CA MET A 117 -5.35 8.65 -1.99
C MET A 117 -6.21 9.93 -1.97
N HIS A 118 -6.35 10.57 -0.80
CA HIS A 118 -7.03 11.88 -0.69
C HIS A 118 -6.17 13.02 -1.24
N ARG A 119 -4.89 13.04 -0.87
CA ARG A 119 -3.96 14.09 -1.30
C ARG A 119 -3.89 14.20 -2.82
N ARG A 120 -3.84 13.06 -3.52
CA ARG A 120 -3.71 13.01 -4.98
C ARG A 120 -4.97 13.41 -5.74
N VAL A 121 -6.13 13.37 -5.11
CA VAL A 121 -7.40 13.78 -5.74
C VAL A 121 -7.79 15.21 -5.32
N LEU A 122 -7.57 15.58 -4.05
CA LEU A 122 -8.11 16.82 -3.50
C LEU A 122 -7.10 17.98 -3.43
N SER A 123 -5.79 17.71 -3.61
CA SER A 123 -4.75 18.75 -3.50
C SER A 123 -4.17 19.13 -4.86
N LEU A 124 -3.17 20.01 -4.87
CA LEU A 124 -2.52 20.50 -6.09
C LEU A 124 -1.65 19.43 -6.79
N ALA A 125 -1.25 18.36 -6.09
CA ALA A 125 -0.40 17.31 -6.65
C ALA A 125 -1.25 16.14 -7.18
N HIS A 126 -2.02 16.40 -8.23
CA HIS A 126 -2.92 15.43 -8.85
C HIS A 126 -2.20 14.20 -9.42
N ASN A 127 -2.97 13.12 -9.60
CA ASN A 127 -2.50 11.87 -10.18
C ASN A 127 -2.92 11.77 -11.65
N ALA A 128 -1.96 11.53 -12.54
CA ALA A 128 -2.19 11.39 -13.98
C ALA A 128 -3.20 10.28 -14.31
N ASP A 129 -3.24 9.20 -13.52
CA ASP A 129 -4.19 8.08 -13.74
C ASP A 129 -5.65 8.53 -13.79
N PHE A 130 -6.03 9.55 -13.01
CA PHE A 130 -7.37 10.14 -13.06
C PHE A 130 -7.45 11.32 -14.01
N GLU A 131 -6.42 12.18 -14.09
CA GLU A 131 -6.47 13.39 -14.90
C GLU A 131 -6.57 13.13 -16.40
N GLU A 132 -5.99 12.04 -16.87
CA GLU A 132 -6.04 11.62 -18.27
C GLU A 132 -7.40 11.05 -18.70
N ILE A 133 -8.37 10.89 -17.78
CA ILE A 133 -9.72 10.46 -18.11
C ILE A 133 -10.53 11.65 -18.62
N ASN A 134 -10.77 11.69 -19.93
CA ASN A 134 -11.46 12.80 -20.60
C ASN A 134 -12.95 12.93 -20.22
N ASP A 135 -13.64 11.81 -19.97
CA ASP A 135 -15.04 11.83 -19.51
C ASP A 135 -15.11 12.24 -18.03
N THR A 136 -15.46 13.50 -17.80
CA THR A 136 -15.52 14.10 -16.45
C THR A 136 -16.54 13.42 -15.54
N LYS A 137 -17.65 12.89 -16.07
CA LYS A 137 -18.64 12.16 -15.27
C LYS A 137 -18.10 10.79 -14.85
N LYS A 138 -17.40 10.11 -15.74
CA LYS A 138 -16.74 8.85 -15.46
C LYS A 138 -15.60 9.06 -14.47
N ARG A 139 -14.76 10.05 -14.71
CA ARG A 139 -13.67 10.45 -13.82
C ARG A 139 -14.16 10.71 -12.40
N SER A 140 -15.18 11.57 -12.22
CA SER A 140 -15.68 11.92 -10.88
C SER A 140 -16.21 10.71 -10.10
N LYS A 141 -16.82 9.73 -10.76
CA LYS A 141 -17.25 8.48 -10.11
C LYS A 141 -16.07 7.64 -9.64
N LEU A 142 -15.02 7.53 -10.45
CA LEU A 142 -13.83 6.76 -10.11
C LEU A 142 -13.04 7.42 -8.98
N GLU A 143 -12.89 8.74 -9.03
CA GLU A 143 -12.30 9.54 -7.94
C GLU A 143 -13.12 9.39 -6.64
N ALA A 144 -14.45 9.40 -6.71
CA ALA A 144 -15.30 9.20 -5.54
C ALA A 144 -15.08 7.83 -4.89
N ARG A 145 -14.97 6.75 -5.68
CA ARG A 145 -14.63 5.41 -5.17
C ARG A 145 -13.28 5.40 -4.47
N ASN A 146 -12.28 6.04 -5.08
CA ASN A 146 -10.95 6.20 -4.50
C ASN A 146 -11.00 6.92 -3.16
N LEU A 147 -11.71 8.05 -3.07
CA LEU A 147 -11.86 8.82 -1.84
C LEU A 147 -12.62 8.06 -0.75
N MET A 148 -13.69 7.34 -1.11
CA MET A 148 -14.45 6.53 -0.15
C MET A 148 -13.60 5.40 0.43
N MET A 149 -12.82 4.71 -0.39
CA MET A 149 -11.86 3.73 0.11
C MET A 149 -10.78 4.38 0.96
N GLY A 150 -10.18 5.48 0.51
CA GLY A 150 -9.16 6.18 1.28
C GLY A 150 -9.66 6.62 2.66
N ARG A 151 -10.91 7.10 2.75
CA ARG A 151 -11.58 7.40 4.03
C ARG A 151 -11.68 6.16 4.93
N GLU A 152 -12.09 5.03 4.38
CA GLU A 152 -12.19 3.77 5.11
C GLU A 152 -10.82 3.34 5.66
N LEU A 153 -9.76 3.44 4.84
CA LEU A 153 -8.39 3.12 5.26
C LEU A 153 -7.90 4.01 6.42
N ILE A 154 -8.22 5.30 6.41
CA ILE A 154 -7.84 6.22 7.49
C ILE A 154 -8.57 5.88 8.79
N LEU A 155 -9.88 5.69 8.72
CA LEU A 155 -10.72 5.52 9.91
C LEU A 155 -10.59 4.14 10.55
N ASN A 156 -10.34 3.11 9.74
CA ASN A 156 -10.37 1.71 10.14
C ASN A 156 -9.05 0.95 9.88
N ASN A 157 -7.92 1.68 9.80
CA ASN A 157 -6.59 1.10 9.52
C ASN A 157 -6.25 -0.09 10.42
N LYS A 158 -6.61 -0.03 11.70
CA LYS A 158 -6.35 -1.11 12.67
C LYS A 158 -7.21 -2.36 12.47
N SER A 159 -8.33 -2.23 11.76
CA SER A 159 -9.24 -3.33 11.49
C SER A 159 -8.85 -4.14 10.26
N ILE A 160 -8.09 -3.54 9.34
CA ILE A 160 -7.59 -4.18 8.12
C ILE A 160 -6.29 -4.90 8.46
N LYS A 161 -6.33 -6.22 8.58
CA LYS A 161 -5.23 -7.00 9.17
C LYS A 161 -4.13 -7.43 8.19
N ASN A 162 -4.44 -7.45 6.90
CA ASN A 162 -3.52 -7.94 5.86
C ASN A 162 -3.87 -7.40 4.48
N ALA A 163 -2.98 -7.62 3.52
CA ALA A 163 -3.15 -7.15 2.16
C ALA A 163 -4.34 -7.78 1.42
N SER A 164 -4.71 -9.02 1.75
CA SER A 164 -5.88 -9.68 1.15
C SER A 164 -7.21 -9.04 1.60
N GLU A 165 -7.30 -8.60 2.86
CA GLU A 165 -8.45 -7.82 3.33
C GLU A 165 -8.52 -6.45 2.65
N LEU A 166 -7.38 -5.78 2.47
CA LEU A 166 -7.29 -4.50 1.76
C LEU A 166 -7.72 -4.63 0.30
N THR A 167 -7.26 -5.66 -0.42
CA THR A 167 -7.65 -5.89 -1.82
C THR A 167 -9.11 -6.32 -1.95
N SER A 168 -9.63 -7.08 -1.00
CA SER A 168 -11.07 -7.40 -0.91
C SER A 168 -11.92 -6.16 -0.71
N LEU A 169 -11.45 -5.23 0.12
CA LEU A 169 -12.09 -3.94 0.33
C LEU A 169 -12.06 -3.10 -0.96
N ALA A 170 -10.95 -3.09 -1.70
CA ALA A 170 -10.85 -2.41 -2.99
C ALA A 170 -11.87 -2.95 -4.00
N LYS A 171 -12.04 -4.26 -4.10
CA LYS A 171 -13.07 -4.88 -4.95
C LYS A 171 -14.48 -4.44 -4.55
N LYS A 172 -14.76 -4.36 -3.25
CA LYS A 172 -16.05 -3.89 -2.73
C LYS A 172 -16.35 -2.46 -3.18
N PHE A 173 -15.39 -1.53 -3.00
CA PHE A 173 -15.56 -0.13 -3.41
C PHE A 173 -15.59 0.07 -4.93
N ASN A 174 -15.00 -0.83 -5.70
CA ASN A 174 -15.03 -0.78 -7.16
C ASN A 174 -16.33 -1.32 -7.76
N SER A 175 -17.19 -2.00 -7.00
CA SER A 175 -18.47 -2.51 -7.48
C SER A 175 -19.45 -1.37 -7.81
N GLU A 176 -20.28 -1.53 -8.86
CA GLU A 176 -21.22 -0.52 -9.35
C GLU A 176 -22.25 -0.09 -8.29
N ASN A 177 -22.52 -0.91 -7.30
CA ASN A 177 -23.51 -0.67 -6.25
C ASN A 177 -23.04 0.31 -5.17
N TYR A 178 -21.85 0.89 -5.28
CA TYR A 178 -21.27 1.76 -4.25
C TYR A 178 -21.45 3.26 -4.51
N LEU A 179 -22.00 3.66 -5.68
CA LEU A 179 -22.29 5.06 -6.05
C LEU A 179 -23.66 5.20 -6.65
#